data_0db7f92236584d3397f620514178a254
#
_entry.id   0db7f92236584d3397f620514178a254
#
_cell.length_a   1.000
_cell.length_b   1.000
_cell.length_c   1.000
_cell.angle_alpha   90.00
_cell.angle_beta   90.00
_cell.angle_gamma   90.00
#
_symmetry.space_group_name_H-M   'P 1'
#
loop_
_entity.id
_entity.type
_entity.pdbx_description
1 polymer ?
#
loop_
_entity_poly.entity_id
_entity_poly.type
_entity_poly.pdbx_seq_one_letter_code
_entity_poly.pdbx_strand_id
1 'polypeptide(L)'
;MFRKTLLLTLLLTLLLAGCKSATTPTEIPAPVSTEAAITESPASAAITLTDGLGRPVVLNEPAKRVVSLAPSNTEILFAIGAGDQVVGRDTLSDYPEAAKAVKDIGSAFDALNTELIVSLKPDLVIAAEVNTPEQVKALESLGLTVYYLKNPTTLEELYGNIETVAQLTGRDSVKLTDSLKARVAAVDEKIMPLSSRPSVFYELDGTDPAKPYTAGKGTFITLLIDRAGGYNIASDIEGYPQLSLEQVVAADPSFIILGDSAYGVTPELVAARPGWENLSAVKSGQIFPFDDNLVSRPGPRLVDGLEALAKLLRPDLFK
;
A
#
# COMPACT_ATOMS: atom_id res chain seq x y z
N MET A 1 53.98 14.66 -47.22
CA MET A 1 55.07 13.85 -47.78
C MET A 1 54.47 12.49 -48.10
N PHE A 2 54.18 12.23 -49.33
CA PHE A 2 54.82 11.29 -50.30
C PHE A 2 54.70 9.84 -49.82
N ARG A 3 54.28 8.82 -50.57
CA ARG A 3 54.02 8.54 -51.99
C ARG A 3 53.43 7.14 -52.02
N LYS A 4 52.38 6.85 -52.79
CA LYS A 4 52.40 6.21 -54.12
C LYS A 4 53.11 4.85 -54.09
N THR A 5 52.62 3.76 -54.66
CA THR A 5 52.19 3.39 -56.04
C THR A 5 51.99 1.86 -56.00
N LEU A 6 51.36 1.12 -56.75
CA LEU A 6 50.87 1.00 -58.11
C LEU A 6 50.85 -0.48 -58.52
N LEU A 7 49.73 -0.92 -59.10
CA LEU A 7 49.59 -1.83 -60.21
C LEU A 7 50.35 -3.21 -60.25
N LEU A 8 49.67 -4.30 -60.57
CA LEU A 8 49.74 -4.86 -61.88
C LEU A 8 48.80 -6.05 -62.10
N THR A 9 48.01 -5.95 -63.10
CA THR A 9 47.29 -6.91 -63.94
C THR A 9 48.07 -8.18 -64.35
N LEU A 10 47.40 -9.35 -64.43
CA LEU A 10 47.64 -10.23 -65.57
C LEU A 10 46.44 -11.13 -65.92
N LEU A 11 45.96 -11.00 -67.10
CA LEU A 11 44.99 -11.74 -67.87
C LEU A 11 45.64 -13.01 -68.40
N LEU A 12 45.00 -14.16 -68.30
CA LEU A 12 45.28 -15.27 -69.34
C LEU A 12 44.06 -16.15 -69.49
N THR A 13 43.53 -16.08 -70.67
CA THR A 13 42.53 -16.96 -71.34
C THR A 13 43.18 -18.25 -71.88
N LEU A 14 42.49 -19.40 -71.84
CA LEU A 14 42.45 -20.42 -72.89
C LEU A 14 41.43 -21.52 -72.55
N LEU A 15 40.44 -21.68 -73.18
CA LEU A 15 39.78 -22.42 -74.26
C LEU A 15 39.96 -23.99 -74.29
N LEU A 16 38.75 -24.61 -74.57
CA LEU A 16 38.52 -25.93 -75.25
C LEU A 16 38.52 -27.19 -74.34
N ALA A 17 37.59 -28.09 -74.42
CA ALA A 17 36.54 -28.58 -75.23
C ALA A 17 35.84 -29.76 -74.54
N GLY A 18 34.59 -29.84 -74.56
CA GLY A 18 33.69 -30.89 -74.94
C GLY A 18 33.78 -32.32 -74.37
N CYS A 19 32.65 -32.70 -73.74
CA CYS A 19 31.99 -33.98 -73.99
C CYS A 19 30.59 -33.95 -73.39
N LYS A 20 29.58 -34.20 -74.25
CA LYS A 20 28.19 -34.43 -73.86
C LYS A 20 28.07 -35.80 -73.18
N SER A 21 27.43 -35.82 -72.04
CA SER A 21 26.68 -36.97 -71.55
C SER A 21 25.40 -36.46 -70.87
N ALA A 22 24.30 -36.88 -71.44
CA ALA A 22 22.96 -36.62 -70.95
C ALA A 22 22.73 -37.46 -69.69
N THR A 23 22.47 -36.79 -68.57
CA THR A 23 21.85 -37.39 -67.37
C THR A 23 20.69 -36.51 -66.94
N THR A 24 19.58 -37.17 -66.83
CA THR A 24 18.28 -36.65 -66.33
C THR A 24 18.39 -35.84 -65.10
N PRO A 25 17.75 -34.66 -64.92
CA PRO A 25 17.77 -33.92 -63.74
C PRO A 25 16.88 -34.60 -62.65
N THR A 26 17.44 -35.09 -61.57
CA THR A 26 16.72 -35.44 -60.37
C THR A 26 16.38 -34.12 -59.70
N GLU A 27 15.11 -33.81 -59.61
CA GLU A 27 14.52 -32.68 -58.91
C GLU A 27 14.82 -32.81 -57.40
N ILE A 28 15.69 -31.96 -56.86
CA ILE A 28 15.93 -31.83 -55.45
C ILE A 28 14.79 -30.94 -54.90
N PRO A 29 13.96 -31.43 -53.95
CA PRO A 29 12.95 -30.56 -53.33
C PRO A 29 13.66 -29.40 -52.64
N ALA A 30 13.21 -28.16 -52.92
CA ALA A 30 13.62 -26.96 -52.21
C ALA A 30 13.32 -27.09 -50.72
N PRO A 31 14.19 -26.58 -49.82
CA PRO A 31 13.87 -26.56 -48.43
C PRO A 31 12.65 -25.69 -48.20
N VAL A 32 11.58 -26.28 -47.67
CA VAL A 32 10.41 -25.57 -47.15
C VAL A 32 10.91 -24.76 -45.97
N SER A 33 11.07 -23.46 -46.16
CA SER A 33 11.27 -22.50 -45.09
C SER A 33 9.98 -22.47 -44.26
N THR A 34 9.96 -23.22 -43.17
CA THR A 34 8.91 -23.10 -42.17
C THR A 34 9.18 -21.79 -41.42
N GLU A 35 8.63 -20.72 -41.99
CA GLU A 35 8.51 -19.45 -41.27
C GLU A 35 7.64 -19.74 -40.05
N ALA A 36 8.29 -19.92 -38.91
CA ALA A 36 7.60 -20.02 -37.62
C ALA A 36 6.80 -18.73 -37.44
N ALA A 37 5.49 -18.81 -37.62
CA ALA A 37 4.59 -17.74 -37.23
C ALA A 37 4.87 -17.41 -35.76
N ILE A 38 5.52 -16.29 -35.55
CA ILE A 38 5.62 -15.66 -34.21
C ILE A 38 4.18 -15.27 -33.88
N THR A 39 3.50 -16.12 -33.11
CA THR A 39 2.20 -15.77 -32.54
C THR A 39 2.50 -14.64 -31.56
N GLU A 40 2.32 -13.40 -32.00
CA GLU A 40 2.29 -12.26 -31.06
C GLU A 40 1.21 -12.59 -30.06
N SER A 41 1.63 -12.78 -28.79
CA SER A 41 0.72 -12.82 -27.65
C SER A 41 -0.10 -11.53 -27.70
N PRO A 42 -1.44 -11.57 -27.57
CA PRO A 42 -2.23 -10.36 -27.61
C PRO A 42 -1.65 -9.35 -26.61
N ALA A 43 -1.27 -8.18 -27.13
CA ALA A 43 -0.77 -7.10 -26.30
C ALA A 43 -1.80 -6.84 -25.18
N SER A 44 -1.39 -6.99 -23.94
CA SER A 44 -2.23 -6.66 -22.78
C SER A 44 -2.70 -5.23 -22.96
N ALA A 45 -4.00 -4.97 -22.82
CA ALA A 45 -4.52 -3.62 -22.93
C ALA A 45 -3.86 -2.76 -21.84
N ALA A 46 -3.42 -1.55 -22.21
CA ALA A 46 -2.80 -0.62 -21.29
C ALA A 46 -3.75 -0.31 -20.10
N ILE A 47 -3.22 -0.33 -18.91
CA ILE A 47 -3.93 0.04 -17.68
C ILE A 47 -3.88 1.56 -17.56
N THR A 48 -5.04 2.22 -17.56
CA THR A 48 -5.14 3.67 -17.33
C THR A 48 -6.04 3.91 -16.15
N LEU A 49 -5.48 4.48 -15.07
CA LEU A 49 -6.21 4.79 -13.83
C LEU A 49 -5.94 6.23 -13.42
N THR A 50 -6.91 6.86 -12.79
CA THR A 50 -6.72 8.17 -12.14
C THR A 50 -6.29 7.96 -10.71
N ASP A 51 -5.19 8.57 -10.30
CA ASP A 51 -4.66 8.47 -8.94
C ASP A 51 -5.34 9.43 -7.95
N GLY A 52 -4.99 9.35 -6.69
CA GLY A 52 -5.55 10.18 -5.62
C GLY A 52 -5.22 11.68 -5.71
N LEU A 53 -4.30 12.09 -6.59
CA LEU A 53 -4.03 13.49 -6.94
C LEU A 53 -4.79 13.95 -8.20
N GLY A 54 -5.66 13.10 -8.75
CA GLY A 54 -6.45 13.39 -9.95
C GLY A 54 -5.67 13.28 -11.25
N ARG A 55 -4.51 12.58 -11.29
CA ARG A 55 -3.65 12.45 -12.45
C ARG A 55 -3.87 11.10 -13.15
N PRO A 56 -3.88 11.07 -14.49
CA PRO A 56 -3.89 9.80 -15.21
C PRO A 56 -2.52 9.13 -15.09
N VAL A 57 -2.51 7.87 -14.65
CA VAL A 57 -1.31 7.01 -14.62
C VAL A 57 -1.54 5.87 -15.61
N VAL A 58 -0.58 5.64 -16.49
CA VAL A 58 -0.66 4.65 -17.57
C VAL A 58 0.45 3.62 -17.40
N LEU A 59 0.09 2.35 -17.37
CA LEU A 59 1.00 1.22 -17.46
C LEU A 59 0.68 0.42 -18.72
N ASN A 60 1.67 0.11 -19.54
CA ASN A 60 1.49 -0.70 -20.76
C ASN A 60 1.19 -2.18 -20.44
N GLU A 61 1.62 -2.64 -19.28
CA GLU A 61 1.36 -3.97 -18.72
C GLU A 61 1.30 -3.87 -17.17
N PRO A 62 0.74 -4.87 -16.47
CA PRO A 62 0.78 -4.89 -15.01
C PRO A 62 2.20 -4.82 -14.48
N ALA A 63 2.39 -4.04 -13.41
CA ALA A 63 3.68 -3.82 -12.80
C ALA A 63 4.27 -5.13 -12.27
N LYS A 64 5.56 -5.35 -12.53
CA LYS A 64 6.33 -6.52 -12.08
C LYS A 64 7.37 -6.16 -11.02
N ARG A 65 7.71 -4.88 -10.93
CA ARG A 65 8.71 -4.34 -10.00
C ARG A 65 8.14 -3.11 -9.31
N VAL A 66 7.62 -3.30 -8.12
CA VAL A 66 6.91 -2.27 -7.37
C VAL A 66 7.78 -1.77 -6.22
N VAL A 67 7.87 -0.46 -6.07
CA VAL A 67 8.36 0.19 -4.86
C VAL A 67 7.17 0.71 -4.07
N SER A 68 7.08 0.34 -2.79
CA SER A 68 6.04 0.75 -1.86
C SER A 68 6.56 1.82 -0.92
N LEU A 69 5.92 2.99 -0.88
CA LEU A 69 6.35 4.13 -0.06
C LEU A 69 5.56 4.26 1.26
N ALA A 70 4.72 3.29 1.59
CA ALA A 70 3.95 3.32 2.83
C ALA A 70 3.60 1.91 3.33
N PRO A 71 3.46 1.72 4.67
CA PRO A 71 3.08 0.44 5.24
C PRO A 71 1.76 -0.12 4.69
N SER A 72 0.73 0.74 4.55
CA SER A 72 -0.57 0.34 4.00
C SER A 72 -0.47 -0.24 2.60
N ASN A 73 0.33 0.37 1.73
CA ASN A 73 0.54 -0.11 0.36
C ASN A 73 1.26 -1.47 0.36
N THR A 74 2.27 -1.62 1.22
CA THR A 74 2.99 -2.88 1.40
C THR A 74 2.04 -3.99 1.87
N GLU A 75 1.20 -3.71 2.85
CA GLU A 75 0.20 -4.66 3.35
C GLU A 75 -0.79 -5.09 2.26
N ILE A 76 -1.30 -4.15 1.45
CA ILE A 76 -2.17 -4.46 0.32
C ILE A 76 -1.45 -5.36 -0.68
N LEU A 77 -0.22 -4.99 -1.10
CA LEU A 77 0.57 -5.76 -2.07
C LEU A 77 0.78 -7.21 -1.63
N PHE A 78 1.15 -7.42 -0.37
CA PHE A 78 1.33 -8.78 0.16
C PHE A 78 0.00 -9.53 0.30
N ALA A 79 -1.07 -8.86 0.72
CA ALA A 79 -2.39 -9.48 0.91
C ALA A 79 -3.03 -9.97 -0.39
N ILE A 80 -2.79 -9.27 -1.52
CA ILE A 80 -3.26 -9.69 -2.85
C ILE A 80 -2.30 -10.67 -3.55
N GLY A 81 -1.22 -11.10 -2.86
CA GLY A 81 -0.21 -12.01 -3.43
C GLY A 81 0.76 -11.36 -4.41
N ALA A 82 0.98 -10.04 -4.34
CA ALA A 82 1.95 -9.29 -5.13
C ALA A 82 3.28 -9.07 -4.39
N GLY A 83 3.52 -9.74 -3.26
CA GLY A 83 4.73 -9.56 -2.45
C GLY A 83 6.02 -9.87 -3.20
N ASP A 84 5.99 -10.81 -4.16
CA ASP A 84 7.12 -11.16 -5.04
C ASP A 84 7.48 -10.04 -6.04
N GLN A 85 6.56 -9.11 -6.30
CA GLN A 85 6.76 -7.95 -7.17
C GLN A 85 7.37 -6.76 -6.40
N VAL A 86 7.36 -6.77 -5.06
CA VAL A 86 7.88 -5.66 -4.24
C VAL A 86 9.40 -5.70 -4.19
N VAL A 87 10.04 -4.72 -4.82
CA VAL A 87 11.51 -4.62 -4.90
C VAL A 87 12.11 -3.61 -3.93
N GLY A 88 11.28 -2.75 -3.33
CA GLY A 88 11.66 -1.78 -2.32
C GLY A 88 10.46 -1.40 -1.45
N ARG A 89 10.71 -1.19 -0.16
CA ARG A 89 9.71 -0.78 0.82
C ARG A 89 10.22 0.34 1.71
N ASP A 90 9.33 1.18 2.22
CA ASP A 90 9.70 2.15 3.24
C ASP A 90 10.10 1.45 4.57
N THR A 91 10.86 2.14 5.41
CA THR A 91 11.40 1.58 6.66
C THR A 91 10.31 1.04 7.60
N LEU A 92 9.13 1.68 7.63
CA LEU A 92 8.03 1.33 8.53
C LEU A 92 7.15 0.19 8.02
N SER A 93 7.38 -0.28 6.79
CA SER A 93 6.68 -1.42 6.19
C SER A 93 7.21 -2.75 6.74
N ASP A 94 6.74 -3.16 7.90
CA ASP A 94 7.19 -4.33 8.67
C ASP A 94 6.20 -5.50 8.69
N TYR A 95 5.05 -5.35 8.05
CA TYR A 95 4.02 -6.39 7.95
C TYR A 95 3.64 -6.70 6.49
N PRO A 96 3.41 -8.00 6.14
CA PRO A 96 3.68 -9.17 6.99
C PRO A 96 5.20 -9.36 7.24
N GLU A 97 5.58 -10.32 8.09
CA GLU A 97 7.01 -10.55 8.41
C GLU A 97 7.90 -10.68 7.16
N ALA A 98 7.36 -11.28 6.09
CA ALA A 98 8.04 -11.42 4.80
C ALA A 98 8.42 -10.06 4.17
N ALA A 99 7.71 -8.99 4.47
CA ALA A 99 8.01 -7.65 3.95
C ALA A 99 9.38 -7.14 4.45
N LYS A 100 9.81 -7.56 5.65
CA LYS A 100 11.10 -7.16 6.22
C LYS A 100 12.30 -7.63 5.40
N ALA A 101 12.14 -8.67 4.59
CA ALA A 101 13.18 -9.14 3.67
C ALA A 101 13.33 -8.28 2.41
N VAL A 102 12.36 -7.42 2.11
CA VAL A 102 12.41 -6.49 0.98
C VAL A 102 13.37 -5.35 1.28
N LYS A 103 14.05 -4.85 0.23
CA LYS A 103 15.02 -3.77 0.36
C LYS A 103 14.41 -2.51 0.98
N ASP A 104 14.98 -2.05 2.09
CA ASP A 104 14.63 -0.80 2.73
C ASP A 104 15.13 0.39 1.91
N ILE A 105 14.23 1.35 1.62
CA ILE A 105 14.51 2.54 0.80
C ILE A 105 14.41 3.86 1.58
N GLY A 106 14.37 3.80 2.91
CA GLY A 106 14.17 4.95 3.79
C GLY A 106 12.70 5.21 4.10
N SER A 107 12.42 6.30 4.77
CA SER A 107 11.09 6.67 5.26
C SER A 107 10.61 7.98 4.66
N ALA A 108 9.30 8.10 4.42
CA ALA A 108 8.67 9.37 4.02
C ALA A 108 8.79 10.46 5.09
N PHE A 109 8.95 10.08 6.37
CA PHE A 109 9.10 11.02 7.50
C PHE A 109 10.51 11.60 7.63
N ASP A 110 11.54 10.92 7.08
CA ASP A 110 12.93 11.39 7.11
C ASP A 110 13.38 11.79 5.71
N ALA A 111 13.94 10.81 4.98
CA ALA A 111 14.37 10.98 3.61
C ALA A 111 14.26 9.64 2.85
N LEU A 112 13.60 9.66 1.72
CA LEU A 112 13.61 8.56 0.78
C LEU A 112 14.96 8.53 0.05
N ASN A 113 15.55 7.33 -0.04
CA ASN A 113 16.75 7.13 -0.84
C ASN A 113 16.39 7.03 -2.33
N THR A 114 16.25 8.18 -2.98
CA THR A 114 15.82 8.26 -4.40
C THR A 114 16.80 7.60 -5.35
N GLU A 115 18.11 7.65 -5.07
CA GLU A 115 19.12 6.96 -5.88
C GLU A 115 18.92 5.44 -5.82
N LEU A 116 18.69 4.91 -4.62
CA LEU A 116 18.39 3.49 -4.44
C LEU A 116 17.09 3.11 -5.15
N ILE A 117 16.03 3.92 -5.02
CA ILE A 117 14.75 3.67 -5.71
C ILE A 117 14.97 3.55 -7.22
N VAL A 118 15.67 4.51 -7.83
CA VAL A 118 16.00 4.47 -9.27
C VAL A 118 16.83 3.23 -9.62
N SER A 119 17.81 2.86 -8.78
CA SER A 119 18.68 1.69 -9.01
C SER A 119 17.92 0.37 -8.98
N LEU A 120 16.80 0.30 -8.26
CA LEU A 120 15.91 -0.86 -8.22
C LEU A 120 15.12 -1.03 -9.52
N LYS A 121 15.12 -0.05 -10.41
CA LYS A 121 14.43 -0.04 -11.71
C LYS A 121 12.96 -0.48 -11.57
N PRO A 122 12.16 0.18 -10.73
CA PRO A 122 10.75 -0.12 -10.61
C PRO A 122 10.02 0.30 -11.89
N ASP A 123 9.00 -0.47 -12.26
CA ASP A 123 8.03 -0.06 -13.28
C ASP A 123 6.84 0.67 -12.68
N LEU A 124 6.68 0.59 -11.34
CA LEU A 124 5.69 1.33 -10.58
C LEU A 124 6.21 1.69 -9.18
N VAL A 125 5.94 2.92 -8.76
CA VAL A 125 6.08 3.37 -7.37
C VAL A 125 4.69 3.67 -6.82
N ILE A 126 4.30 3.08 -5.69
CA ILE A 126 3.02 3.37 -5.04
C ILE A 126 3.27 4.26 -3.82
N ALA A 127 2.86 5.52 -3.93
CA ALA A 127 2.87 6.49 -2.86
C ALA A 127 1.53 6.49 -2.08
N ALA A 128 1.51 7.07 -0.90
CA ALA A 128 0.30 7.26 -0.07
C ALA A 128 0.28 8.69 0.50
N GLU A 129 -0.75 9.06 1.28
CA GLU A 129 -0.88 10.41 1.83
C GLU A 129 0.25 10.83 2.80
N VAL A 130 1.01 9.88 3.33
CA VAL A 130 2.24 10.17 4.07
C VAL A 130 3.32 10.79 3.19
N ASN A 131 3.23 10.62 1.87
CA ASN A 131 4.15 11.21 0.90
C ASN A 131 3.58 12.53 0.39
N THR A 132 4.38 13.60 0.47
CA THR A 132 3.93 14.90 -0.04
C THR A 132 3.85 14.92 -1.56
N PRO A 133 3.00 15.79 -2.16
CA PRO A 133 2.96 15.96 -3.62
C PRO A 133 4.32 16.35 -4.22
N GLU A 134 5.17 17.05 -3.45
CA GLU A 134 6.53 17.43 -3.86
C GLU A 134 7.45 16.21 -3.95
N GLN A 135 7.35 15.28 -2.98
CA GLN A 135 8.09 14.00 -3.04
C GLN A 135 7.66 13.18 -4.25
N VAL A 136 6.36 13.10 -4.52
CA VAL A 136 5.82 12.41 -5.72
C VAL A 136 6.40 13.03 -6.99
N LYS A 137 6.34 14.37 -7.12
CA LYS A 137 6.86 15.09 -8.28
C LYS A 137 8.37 14.91 -8.45
N ALA A 138 9.12 14.85 -7.35
CA ALA A 138 10.56 14.60 -7.38
C ALA A 138 10.86 13.21 -7.99
N LEU A 139 10.13 12.16 -7.60
CA LEU A 139 10.28 10.82 -8.15
C LEU A 139 9.92 10.76 -9.65
N GLU A 140 8.84 11.43 -10.06
CA GLU A 140 8.47 11.55 -11.48
C GLU A 140 9.53 12.26 -12.32
N SER A 141 10.18 13.29 -11.75
CA SER A 141 11.26 14.01 -12.43
C SER A 141 12.50 13.14 -12.68
N LEU A 142 12.62 12.01 -11.98
CA LEU A 142 13.64 10.98 -12.21
C LEU A 142 13.19 9.91 -13.22
N GLY A 143 12.03 10.10 -13.88
CA GLY A 143 11.49 9.19 -14.88
C GLY A 143 10.74 8.00 -14.30
N LEU A 144 10.36 8.03 -13.03
CA LEU A 144 9.59 6.96 -12.39
C LEU A 144 8.09 7.14 -12.61
N THR A 145 7.37 6.06 -12.84
CA THR A 145 5.90 6.05 -12.84
C THR A 145 5.42 5.95 -11.41
N VAL A 146 4.70 6.97 -10.93
CA VAL A 146 4.20 7.04 -9.54
C VAL A 146 2.68 7.02 -9.56
N TYR A 147 2.08 6.11 -8.77
CA TYR A 147 0.66 6.08 -8.46
C TYR A 147 0.46 6.52 -7.02
N TYR A 148 -0.30 7.59 -6.81
CA TYR A 148 -0.62 8.10 -5.47
C TYR A 148 -1.93 7.47 -4.99
N LEU A 149 -1.86 6.60 -3.99
CA LEU A 149 -3.01 5.97 -3.37
C LEU A 149 -3.51 6.83 -2.22
N LYS A 150 -4.73 7.39 -2.36
CA LYS A 150 -5.34 8.21 -1.32
C LYS A 150 -5.77 7.35 -0.13
N ASN A 151 -5.64 7.88 1.09
CA ASN A 151 -6.18 7.22 2.27
C ASN A 151 -7.70 7.06 2.16
N PRO A 152 -8.25 5.89 2.51
CA PRO A 152 -9.69 5.68 2.52
C PRO A 152 -10.33 6.43 3.70
N THR A 153 -11.49 7.03 3.48
CA THR A 153 -12.35 7.60 4.53
C THR A 153 -13.55 6.70 4.84
N THR A 154 -13.75 5.68 4.01
CA THR A 154 -14.77 4.64 4.16
C THR A 154 -14.16 3.25 3.93
N LEU A 155 -14.87 2.20 4.35
CA LEU A 155 -14.44 0.83 4.05
C LEU A 155 -14.61 0.49 2.56
N GLU A 156 -15.55 1.10 1.88
CA GLU A 156 -15.75 0.98 0.44
C GLU A 156 -14.54 1.52 -0.32
N GLU A 157 -14.00 2.66 0.11
CA GLU A 157 -12.76 3.22 -0.46
C GLU A 157 -11.55 2.33 -0.17
N LEU A 158 -11.48 1.68 1.01
CA LEU A 158 -10.45 0.67 1.30
C LEU A 158 -10.50 -0.49 0.29
N TYR A 159 -11.70 -1.03 0.02
CA TYR A 159 -11.85 -2.10 -0.97
C TYR A 159 -11.46 -1.62 -2.37
N GLY A 160 -11.85 -0.40 -2.75
CA GLY A 160 -11.45 0.23 -4.00
C GLY A 160 -9.92 0.38 -4.13
N ASN A 161 -9.23 0.74 -3.04
CA ASN A 161 -7.77 0.80 -3.01
C ASN A 161 -7.12 -0.57 -3.23
N ILE A 162 -7.65 -1.62 -2.60
CA ILE A 162 -7.19 -3.01 -2.79
C ILE A 162 -7.40 -3.44 -4.24
N GLU A 163 -8.57 -3.17 -4.82
CA GLU A 163 -8.90 -3.47 -6.22
C GLU A 163 -7.98 -2.71 -7.19
N THR A 164 -7.71 -1.44 -6.91
CA THR A 164 -6.79 -0.59 -7.69
C THR A 164 -5.38 -1.17 -7.71
N VAL A 165 -4.83 -1.53 -6.55
CA VAL A 165 -3.47 -2.11 -6.45
C VAL A 165 -3.42 -3.47 -7.14
N ALA A 166 -4.49 -4.27 -7.03
CA ALA A 166 -4.59 -5.54 -7.73
C ALA A 166 -4.57 -5.36 -9.26
N GLN A 167 -5.32 -4.38 -9.78
CA GLN A 167 -5.32 -4.05 -11.20
C GLN A 167 -3.94 -3.57 -11.68
N LEU A 168 -3.28 -2.68 -10.93
CA LEU A 168 -1.94 -2.17 -11.25
C LEU A 168 -0.88 -3.30 -11.29
N THR A 169 -1.04 -4.35 -10.50
CA THR A 169 -0.09 -5.46 -10.36
C THR A 169 -0.50 -6.75 -11.09
N GLY A 170 -1.68 -6.75 -11.74
CA GLY A 170 -2.22 -7.91 -12.45
C GLY A 170 -2.59 -9.06 -11.50
N ARG A 171 -2.97 -8.73 -10.25
CA ARG A 171 -3.42 -9.71 -9.24
C ARG A 171 -4.95 -9.68 -9.11
N ASP A 172 -5.49 -10.70 -8.45
CA ASP A 172 -6.91 -10.79 -8.13
C ASP A 172 -7.12 -10.41 -6.65
N SER A 173 -8.08 -9.51 -6.41
CA SER A 173 -8.45 -9.05 -5.08
C SER A 173 -9.80 -9.60 -4.58
N VAL A 174 -10.60 -10.24 -5.45
CA VAL A 174 -12.00 -10.61 -5.17
C VAL A 174 -12.10 -11.42 -3.88
N LYS A 175 -11.32 -12.48 -3.75
CA LYS A 175 -11.35 -13.33 -2.54
C LYS A 175 -11.01 -12.55 -1.27
N LEU A 176 -10.06 -11.62 -1.33
CA LEU A 176 -9.66 -10.79 -0.18
C LEU A 176 -10.78 -9.82 0.16
N THR A 177 -11.26 -9.05 -0.81
CA THR A 177 -12.30 -8.03 -0.58
C THR A 177 -13.61 -8.65 -0.11
N ASP A 178 -14.03 -9.79 -0.65
CA ASP A 178 -15.23 -10.51 -0.19
C ASP A 178 -15.07 -11.00 1.25
N SER A 179 -13.89 -11.51 1.62
CA SER A 179 -13.60 -11.91 3.00
C SER A 179 -13.66 -10.73 3.96
N LEU A 180 -13.06 -9.59 3.59
CA LEU A 180 -13.11 -8.37 4.42
C LEU A 180 -14.54 -7.85 4.58
N LYS A 181 -15.31 -7.78 3.48
CA LYS A 181 -16.73 -7.39 3.49
C LYS A 181 -17.57 -8.29 4.40
N ALA A 182 -17.37 -9.61 4.34
CA ALA A 182 -18.09 -10.56 5.18
C ALA A 182 -17.76 -10.37 6.67
N ARG A 183 -16.50 -10.12 7.02
CA ARG A 183 -16.06 -9.87 8.40
C ARG A 183 -16.66 -8.58 8.94
N VAL A 184 -16.64 -7.52 8.14
CA VAL A 184 -17.28 -6.24 8.50
C VAL A 184 -18.78 -6.42 8.73
N ALA A 185 -19.47 -7.13 7.83
CA ALA A 185 -20.90 -7.41 7.98
C ALA A 185 -21.21 -8.19 9.26
N ALA A 186 -20.35 -9.14 9.67
CA ALA A 186 -20.50 -9.89 10.92
C ALA A 186 -20.35 -9.01 12.18
N VAL A 187 -19.54 -7.94 12.12
CA VAL A 187 -19.47 -6.92 13.18
C VAL A 187 -20.74 -6.07 13.19
N ASP A 188 -21.15 -5.56 12.00
CA ASP A 188 -22.34 -4.72 11.86
C ASP A 188 -23.61 -5.41 12.39
N GLU A 189 -23.80 -6.68 12.07
CA GLU A 189 -24.97 -7.46 12.53
C GLU A 189 -25.13 -7.42 14.05
N LYS A 190 -24.01 -7.40 14.78
CA LYS A 190 -24.00 -7.35 16.25
C LYS A 190 -24.13 -5.94 16.80
N ILE A 191 -23.54 -4.97 16.13
CA ILE A 191 -23.41 -3.58 16.62
C ILE A 191 -24.63 -2.72 16.25
N MET A 192 -25.17 -2.84 15.03
CA MET A 192 -26.25 -1.98 14.54
C MET A 192 -27.51 -1.99 15.42
N PRO A 193 -27.92 -3.11 16.08
CA PRO A 193 -29.09 -3.10 16.94
C PRO A 193 -28.92 -2.32 18.26
N LEU A 194 -27.69 -1.90 18.61
CA LEU A 194 -27.42 -1.26 19.88
C LEU A 194 -27.89 0.19 19.90
N SER A 195 -28.63 0.55 20.96
CA SER A 195 -29.13 1.92 21.18
C SER A 195 -28.16 2.81 21.96
N SER A 196 -27.17 2.24 22.65
CA SER A 196 -26.19 2.99 23.45
C SER A 196 -24.79 2.79 22.94
N ARG A 197 -23.99 3.85 22.95
CA ARG A 197 -22.60 3.87 22.53
C ARG A 197 -21.73 4.44 23.63
N PRO A 198 -20.76 3.68 24.19
CA PRO A 198 -19.83 4.25 25.16
C PRO A 198 -18.96 5.31 24.51
N SER A 199 -18.65 6.37 25.27
CA SER A 199 -17.69 7.40 24.85
C SER A 199 -16.26 6.86 24.94
N VAL A 200 -15.48 7.16 23.91
CA VAL A 200 -14.12 6.66 23.73
C VAL A 200 -13.17 7.84 23.53
N PHE A 201 -12.10 7.87 24.29
CA PHE A 201 -10.93 8.67 24.00
C PHE A 201 -9.85 7.75 23.43
N TYR A 202 -9.43 7.99 22.19
CA TYR A 202 -8.31 7.29 21.55
C TYR A 202 -7.06 8.15 21.65
N GLU A 203 -6.09 7.75 22.45
CA GLU A 203 -4.83 8.48 22.61
C GLU A 203 -3.83 8.03 21.56
N LEU A 204 -3.39 8.96 20.69
CA LEU A 204 -2.35 8.74 19.69
C LEU A 204 -0.97 9.08 20.21
N ASP A 205 -0.88 10.12 21.02
CA ASP A 205 0.35 10.58 21.66
C ASP A 205 0.01 11.35 22.94
N GLY A 206 0.36 10.75 24.07
CA GLY A 206 0.19 11.30 25.42
C GLY A 206 1.47 11.87 26.02
N THR A 207 2.50 12.22 25.19
CA THR A 207 3.77 12.81 25.64
C THR A 207 3.53 14.10 26.45
N ASP A 208 2.56 14.93 26.05
CA ASP A 208 2.00 16.00 26.88
C ASP A 208 0.62 15.62 27.42
N PRO A 209 0.51 15.12 28.66
CA PRO A 209 -0.79 14.71 29.23
C PRO A 209 -1.81 15.84 29.38
N ALA A 210 -1.38 17.11 29.32
CA ALA A 210 -2.29 18.25 29.35
C ALA A 210 -2.88 18.55 27.95
N LYS A 211 -2.30 18.02 26.89
CA LYS A 211 -2.71 18.23 25.51
C LYS A 211 -2.44 16.99 24.63
N PRO A 212 -2.97 15.81 24.96
CA PRO A 212 -2.75 14.61 24.18
C PRO A 212 -3.32 14.74 22.76
N TYR A 213 -2.64 14.13 21.80
CA TYR A 213 -3.16 13.96 20.44
C TYR A 213 -4.18 12.84 20.39
N THR A 214 -5.20 13.03 19.56
CA THR A 214 -6.25 12.05 19.30
C THR A 214 -6.63 12.04 17.83
N ALA A 215 -7.47 11.10 17.43
CA ALA A 215 -8.08 11.05 16.11
C ALA A 215 -9.47 11.68 16.17
N GLY A 216 -9.78 12.57 15.23
CA GLY A 216 -11.07 13.25 15.12
C GLY A 216 -11.83 12.86 13.85
N LYS A 217 -12.73 13.75 13.43
CA LYS A 217 -13.58 13.59 12.27
C LYS A 217 -12.76 13.41 10.98
N GLY A 218 -13.27 12.57 10.06
CA GLY A 218 -12.62 12.31 8.78
C GLY A 218 -11.44 11.33 8.85
N THR A 219 -11.12 10.78 10.04
CA THR A 219 -10.10 9.75 10.20
C THR A 219 -10.73 8.35 10.17
N PHE A 220 -9.97 7.36 9.66
CA PHE A 220 -10.41 5.96 9.71
C PHE A 220 -10.46 5.42 11.15
N ILE A 221 -9.69 5.96 12.09
CA ILE A 221 -9.79 5.61 13.52
C ILE A 221 -11.19 5.95 14.06
N THR A 222 -11.68 7.16 13.82
CA THR A 222 -13.04 7.55 14.21
C THR A 222 -14.10 6.69 13.51
N LEU A 223 -13.93 6.40 12.21
CA LEU A 223 -14.81 5.49 11.48
C LEU A 223 -14.88 4.11 12.15
N LEU A 224 -13.73 3.55 12.53
CA LEU A 224 -13.68 2.22 13.15
C LEU A 224 -14.27 2.21 14.57
N ILE A 225 -14.01 3.24 15.39
CA ILE A 225 -14.61 3.38 16.71
C ILE A 225 -16.14 3.44 16.60
N ASP A 226 -16.67 4.24 15.68
CA ASP A 226 -18.10 4.36 15.44
C ASP A 226 -18.71 3.03 15.00
N ARG A 227 -18.06 2.34 14.08
CA ARG A 227 -18.53 1.05 13.56
C ARG A 227 -18.40 -0.08 14.59
N ALA A 228 -17.43 0.02 15.51
CA ALA A 228 -17.28 -0.86 16.66
C ALA A 228 -18.31 -0.62 17.77
N GLY A 229 -19.22 0.34 17.58
CA GLY A 229 -20.28 0.67 18.53
C GLY A 229 -19.87 1.61 19.66
N GLY A 230 -18.75 2.35 19.48
CA GLY A 230 -18.32 3.45 20.34
C GLY A 230 -18.81 4.81 19.84
N TYR A 231 -18.48 5.85 20.59
CA TYR A 231 -18.59 7.25 20.22
C TYR A 231 -17.27 7.95 20.53
N ASN A 232 -16.55 8.40 19.51
CA ASN A 232 -15.29 9.09 19.71
C ASN A 232 -15.55 10.52 20.25
N ILE A 233 -14.96 10.89 21.40
CA ILE A 233 -15.17 12.23 22.00
C ILE A 233 -14.64 13.38 21.14
N ALA A 234 -13.75 13.09 20.16
CA ALA A 234 -13.20 14.06 19.24
C ALA A 234 -13.89 14.05 17.84
N SER A 235 -15.03 13.31 17.69
CA SER A 235 -15.69 13.10 16.38
C SER A 235 -16.18 14.39 15.69
N ASP A 236 -16.29 15.49 16.41
CA ASP A 236 -16.71 16.80 15.86
C ASP A 236 -15.53 17.68 15.42
N ILE A 237 -14.27 17.26 15.68
CA ILE A 237 -13.07 18.03 15.38
C ILE A 237 -12.34 17.35 14.22
N GLU A 238 -12.00 18.10 13.16
CA GLU A 238 -11.36 17.53 11.96
C GLU A 238 -9.92 17.03 12.21
N GLY A 239 -9.57 15.93 11.57
CA GLY A 239 -8.20 15.41 11.49
C GLY A 239 -7.66 14.82 12.79
N TYR A 240 -6.47 15.22 13.17
CA TYR A 240 -5.75 14.71 14.34
C TYR A 240 -5.50 15.82 15.36
N PRO A 241 -6.51 16.24 16.15
CA PRO A 241 -6.40 17.34 17.08
C PRO A 241 -5.65 16.96 18.36
N GLN A 242 -5.15 18.01 19.06
CA GLN A 242 -4.86 17.93 20.47
C GLN A 242 -6.09 18.34 21.28
N LEU A 243 -6.46 17.56 22.29
CA LEU A 243 -7.49 17.95 23.25
C LEU A 243 -6.85 18.49 24.53
N SER A 244 -7.34 19.61 25.05
CA SER A 244 -6.92 20.05 26.38
C SER A 244 -7.44 19.10 27.46
N LEU A 245 -6.78 19.09 28.62
CA LEU A 245 -7.24 18.30 29.77
C LEU A 245 -8.70 18.62 30.13
N GLU A 246 -9.08 19.92 30.08
CA GLU A 246 -10.45 20.35 30.37
C GLU A 246 -11.47 19.76 29.37
N GLN A 247 -11.09 19.64 28.09
CA GLN A 247 -11.96 19.02 27.07
C GLN A 247 -12.12 17.51 27.34
N VAL A 248 -11.04 16.82 27.68
CA VAL A 248 -11.09 15.39 28.03
C VAL A 248 -11.94 15.17 29.30
N VAL A 249 -11.75 16.01 30.33
CA VAL A 249 -12.52 15.94 31.59
C VAL A 249 -14.00 16.27 31.35
N ALA A 250 -14.30 17.27 30.54
CA ALA A 250 -15.68 17.64 30.23
C ALA A 250 -16.42 16.56 29.40
N ALA A 251 -15.70 15.85 28.54
CA ALA A 251 -16.23 14.73 27.76
C ALA A 251 -16.41 13.45 28.57
N ASP A 252 -15.67 13.29 29.65
CA ASP A 252 -15.67 12.16 30.60
C ASP A 252 -15.78 10.79 29.90
N PRO A 253 -14.75 10.36 29.14
CA PRO A 253 -14.81 9.15 28.35
C PRO A 253 -15.03 7.90 29.23
N SER A 254 -15.87 6.98 28.71
CA SER A 254 -16.11 5.68 29.35
C SER A 254 -14.94 4.71 29.11
N PHE A 255 -14.21 4.89 28.00
CA PHE A 255 -13.04 4.11 27.61
C PHE A 255 -11.89 5.03 27.19
N ILE A 256 -10.68 4.66 27.59
CA ILE A 256 -9.42 5.23 27.09
C ILE A 256 -8.68 4.11 26.34
N ILE A 257 -8.36 4.33 25.07
CA ILE A 257 -7.63 3.37 24.22
C ILE A 257 -6.28 3.98 23.89
N LEU A 258 -5.20 3.28 24.24
CA LEU A 258 -3.82 3.76 24.14
C LEU A 258 -3.18 3.25 22.85
N GLY A 259 -3.24 4.04 21.76
CA GLY A 259 -2.54 3.78 20.51
C GLY A 259 -1.02 3.93 20.66
N ASP A 260 -0.57 4.73 21.63
CA ASP A 260 0.83 4.95 21.96
C ASP A 260 1.42 3.93 22.96
N SER A 261 0.67 2.89 23.30
CA SER A 261 1.13 1.84 24.23
C SER A 261 2.44 1.16 23.78
N ALA A 262 2.68 1.05 22.48
CA ALA A 262 3.93 0.51 21.93
C ALA A 262 5.17 1.36 22.28
N TYR A 263 4.97 2.62 22.66
CA TYR A 263 6.01 3.55 23.10
C TYR A 263 6.16 3.62 24.62
N GLY A 264 5.55 2.68 25.35
CA GLY A 264 5.71 2.53 26.79
C GLY A 264 4.65 3.23 27.64
N VAL A 265 3.60 3.77 27.02
CA VAL A 265 2.43 4.29 27.76
C VAL A 265 1.61 3.12 28.26
N THR A 266 1.32 3.10 29.59
CA THR A 266 0.55 2.03 30.23
C THR A 266 -0.70 2.56 30.90
N PRO A 267 -1.72 1.71 31.15
CA PRO A 267 -2.91 2.10 31.90
C PRO A 267 -2.61 2.72 33.26
N GLU A 268 -1.58 2.22 33.97
CA GLU A 268 -1.17 2.71 35.27
C GLU A 268 -0.57 4.13 35.20
N LEU A 269 0.26 4.38 34.17
CA LEU A 269 0.82 5.71 33.93
C LEU A 269 -0.29 6.72 33.62
N VAL A 270 -1.27 6.34 32.78
CA VAL A 270 -2.41 7.20 32.44
C VAL A 270 -3.29 7.47 33.64
N ALA A 271 -3.59 6.45 34.46
CA ALA A 271 -4.39 6.59 35.65
C ALA A 271 -3.73 7.49 36.72
N ALA A 272 -2.40 7.59 36.74
CA ALA A 272 -1.62 8.43 37.63
C ALA A 272 -1.43 9.89 37.15
N ARG A 273 -1.94 10.25 35.97
CA ARG A 273 -1.81 11.62 35.42
C ARG A 273 -2.59 12.63 36.27
N PRO A 274 -2.00 13.77 36.65
CA PRO A 274 -2.72 14.82 37.40
C PRO A 274 -3.95 15.31 36.62
N GLY A 275 -5.10 15.33 37.32
CA GLY A 275 -6.39 15.77 36.74
C GLY A 275 -7.20 14.67 36.04
N TRP A 276 -6.64 13.47 35.86
CA TRP A 276 -7.32 12.33 35.22
C TRP A 276 -8.01 11.40 36.21
N GLU A 277 -7.70 11.51 37.48
CA GLU A 277 -8.20 10.66 38.57
C GLU A 277 -9.74 10.64 38.70
N ASN A 278 -10.40 11.64 38.15
CA ASN A 278 -11.87 11.76 38.18
C ASN A 278 -12.60 11.20 36.97
N LEU A 279 -11.88 10.87 35.87
CA LEU A 279 -12.47 10.31 34.67
C LEU A 279 -13.14 8.97 34.94
N SER A 280 -14.31 8.76 34.33
CA SER A 280 -15.08 7.52 34.44
C SER A 280 -14.26 6.30 33.99
N ALA A 281 -13.50 6.41 32.90
CA ALA A 281 -12.60 5.35 32.44
C ALA A 281 -11.52 4.99 33.46
N VAL A 282 -10.93 5.98 34.11
CA VAL A 282 -9.90 5.76 35.15
C VAL A 282 -10.50 5.06 36.37
N LYS A 283 -11.62 5.57 36.88
CA LYS A 283 -12.31 4.99 38.07
C LYS A 283 -12.78 3.56 37.86
N SER A 284 -13.18 3.22 36.64
CA SER A 284 -13.68 1.88 36.28
C SER A 284 -12.59 0.95 35.71
N GLY A 285 -11.34 1.43 35.57
CA GLY A 285 -10.23 0.66 35.00
C GLY A 285 -10.40 0.36 33.53
N GLN A 286 -11.16 1.19 32.79
CA GLN A 286 -11.42 1.02 31.34
C GLN A 286 -10.35 1.75 30.52
N ILE A 287 -9.08 1.42 30.75
CA ILE A 287 -7.91 1.93 30.04
C ILE A 287 -7.22 0.74 29.40
N PHE A 288 -7.10 0.73 28.07
CA PHE A 288 -6.63 -0.44 27.34
C PHE A 288 -5.47 -0.08 26.39
N PRO A 289 -4.35 -0.81 26.42
CA PRO A 289 -3.35 -0.75 25.36
C PRO A 289 -3.95 -1.29 24.07
N PHE A 290 -3.55 -0.71 22.93
CA PHE A 290 -4.03 -1.10 21.63
C PHE A 290 -2.90 -1.13 20.61
N ASP A 291 -2.92 -2.09 19.66
CA ASP A 291 -1.99 -2.08 18.54
C ASP A 291 -2.47 -1.05 17.50
N ASP A 292 -1.87 0.14 17.56
CA ASP A 292 -2.20 1.26 16.67
C ASP A 292 -2.01 0.91 15.18
N ASN A 293 -1.11 -0.01 14.84
CA ASN A 293 -0.91 -0.44 13.46
C ASN A 293 -2.17 -1.01 12.81
N LEU A 294 -3.13 -1.50 13.60
CA LEU A 294 -4.40 -2.03 13.11
C LEU A 294 -5.39 -0.95 12.69
N VAL A 295 -5.20 0.30 13.14
CA VAL A 295 -6.13 1.40 12.89
C VAL A 295 -5.48 2.64 12.28
N SER A 296 -4.14 2.73 12.28
CA SER A 296 -3.36 3.84 11.70
C SER A 296 -2.85 3.56 10.30
N ARG A 297 -2.84 2.28 9.88
CA ARG A 297 -2.39 1.87 8.55
C ARG A 297 -3.60 1.52 7.69
N PRO A 298 -3.99 2.37 6.71
CA PRO A 298 -5.19 2.15 5.91
C PRO A 298 -5.01 1.03 4.87
N GLY A 299 -4.82 -0.18 5.37
CA GLY A 299 -4.66 -1.44 4.65
C GLY A 299 -5.70 -2.49 5.07
N PRO A 300 -5.57 -3.74 4.61
CA PRO A 300 -6.52 -4.82 4.92
C PRO A 300 -6.73 -5.06 6.42
N ARG A 301 -5.72 -4.76 7.27
CA ARG A 301 -5.79 -4.92 8.72
C ARG A 301 -6.69 -3.92 9.43
N LEU A 302 -7.22 -2.88 8.75
CA LEU A 302 -8.29 -2.05 9.33
C LEU A 302 -9.50 -2.88 9.77
N VAL A 303 -9.76 -4.02 9.10
CA VAL A 303 -10.85 -4.92 9.51
C VAL A 303 -10.46 -5.69 10.78
N ASP A 304 -9.19 -6.08 10.95
CA ASP A 304 -8.71 -6.65 12.22
C ASP A 304 -8.85 -5.63 13.36
N GLY A 305 -8.53 -4.37 13.09
CA GLY A 305 -8.71 -3.25 14.02
C GLY A 305 -10.18 -3.03 14.40
N LEU A 306 -11.09 -3.08 13.43
CA LEU A 306 -12.53 -3.02 13.68
C LEU A 306 -13.00 -4.14 14.62
N GLU A 307 -12.61 -5.38 14.34
CA GLU A 307 -12.97 -6.54 15.17
C GLU A 307 -12.38 -6.42 16.59
N ALA A 308 -11.12 -5.96 16.69
CA ALA A 308 -10.46 -5.77 17.99
C ALA A 308 -11.16 -4.67 18.83
N LEU A 309 -11.48 -3.52 18.20
CA LEU A 309 -12.24 -2.45 18.85
C LEU A 309 -13.64 -2.90 19.26
N ALA A 310 -14.36 -3.61 18.39
CA ALA A 310 -15.69 -4.13 18.70
C ALA A 310 -15.66 -5.11 19.86
N LYS A 311 -14.68 -6.00 19.93
CA LYS A 311 -14.48 -6.94 21.03
C LYS A 311 -14.10 -6.21 22.34
N LEU A 312 -13.31 -5.14 22.25
CA LEU A 312 -12.92 -4.34 23.42
C LEU A 312 -14.11 -3.56 23.99
N LEU A 313 -14.87 -2.90 23.12
CA LEU A 313 -16.00 -2.05 23.51
C LEU A 313 -17.27 -2.83 23.87
N ARG A 314 -17.43 -4.04 23.33
CA ARG A 314 -18.62 -4.91 23.48
C ARG A 314 -18.25 -6.38 23.73
N PRO A 315 -17.49 -6.69 24.77
CA PRO A 315 -16.98 -8.05 25.01
C PRO A 315 -18.08 -9.09 25.18
N ASP A 316 -19.28 -8.67 25.59
CA ASP A 316 -20.47 -9.53 25.73
C ASP A 316 -21.01 -10.08 24.39
N LEU A 317 -20.79 -9.36 23.29
CA LEU A 317 -21.25 -9.72 21.94
C LEU A 317 -20.23 -10.54 21.15
N PHE A 318 -18.96 -10.53 21.55
CA PHE A 318 -17.84 -11.14 20.83
C PHE A 318 -17.14 -12.24 21.65
N LYS A 319 -17.95 -13.08 22.32
CA LYS A 319 -17.48 -14.25 23.10
C LYS A 319 -17.01 -15.37 22.21
#